data_94ec18efb592df4f2f925da94a62ed2e
#
_entry.id   94ec18efb592df4f2f925da94a62ed2e
#
_cell.length_a   1.000
_cell.length_b   1.000
_cell.length_c   1.000
_cell.angle_alpha   90.00
_cell.angle_beta   90.00
_cell.angle_gamma   90.00
#
_symmetry.space_group_name_H-M   'P 1'
#
loop_
_entity.id
_entity.type
_entity.pdbx_description
1 polymer ?
#
loop_
_entity_poly.entity_id
_entity_poly.type
_entity_poly.pdbx_seq_one_letter_code
_entity_poly.pdbx_strand_id
1 'polypeptide(L)'
;MSSNNELVEFMKRQIIIEKEIVESLNKGIADIKNPPVKGVLKGISLDSVKHAELYSAAVTLLTKVSTALKQENLDAQRALVAKHIQMEAELIKKLEKIMPTIENSKVQFLLNSILTDERRHHALLKMVLEIIVHGETITEADWWQLLWENVPFHGAPGG
;
A
#
# COMPACT_ATOMS: atom_id res chain seq x y z
N MET A 1 13.33 -25.97 -5.18
CA MET A 1 14.29 -24.88 -5.43
C MET A 1 14.00 -24.06 -6.71
N SER A 2 13.30 -24.60 -7.73
CA SER A 2 12.98 -23.85 -8.95
C SER A 2 11.92 -22.75 -8.74
N SER A 3 10.90 -23.01 -7.95
CA SER A 3 9.73 -22.13 -7.77
C SER A 3 10.07 -20.75 -7.18
N ASN A 4 10.95 -20.67 -6.17
CA ASN A 4 11.35 -19.38 -5.58
C ASN A 4 12.19 -18.52 -6.53
N ASN A 5 13.07 -19.12 -7.33
CA ASN A 5 13.87 -18.39 -8.30
C ASN A 5 12.98 -17.82 -9.43
N GLU A 6 12.01 -18.60 -9.90
CA GLU A 6 11.07 -18.15 -10.92
C GLU A 6 10.19 -16.99 -10.40
N LEU A 7 9.75 -17.06 -9.14
CA LEU A 7 9.00 -16.00 -8.48
C LEU A 7 9.84 -14.72 -8.33
N VAL A 8 11.08 -14.85 -7.90
CA VAL A 8 12.02 -13.71 -7.77
C VAL A 8 12.24 -13.04 -9.13
N GLU A 9 12.48 -13.83 -10.19
CA GLU A 9 12.66 -13.27 -11.53
C GLU A 9 11.37 -12.66 -12.08
N PHE A 10 10.21 -13.22 -11.77
CA PHE A 10 8.93 -12.58 -12.10
C PHE A 10 8.82 -11.21 -11.43
N MET A 11 9.04 -11.12 -10.11
CA MET A 11 8.94 -9.84 -9.39
C MET A 11 9.94 -8.80 -9.87
N LYS A 12 11.16 -9.20 -10.21
CA LYS A 12 12.15 -8.29 -10.81
C LYS A 12 11.68 -7.71 -12.14
N ARG A 13 11.03 -8.52 -12.98
CA ARG A 13 10.42 -8.04 -14.23
C ARG A 13 9.27 -7.07 -13.95
N GLN A 14 8.43 -7.35 -12.94
CA GLN A 14 7.34 -6.42 -12.58
C GLN A 14 7.89 -5.07 -12.11
N ILE A 15 8.98 -5.02 -11.33
CA ILE A 15 9.63 -3.77 -10.93
C ILE A 15 10.02 -2.92 -12.14
N ILE A 16 10.53 -3.55 -13.20
CA ILE A 16 10.90 -2.84 -14.45
C ILE A 16 9.64 -2.27 -15.12
N ILE A 17 8.59 -3.08 -15.26
CA ILE A 17 7.32 -2.69 -15.87
C ILE A 17 6.69 -1.51 -15.11
N GLU A 18 6.64 -1.57 -13.78
CA GLU A 18 6.10 -0.47 -12.96
C GLU A 18 6.90 0.84 -13.17
N LYS A 19 8.22 0.76 -13.27
CA LYS A 19 9.06 1.93 -13.56
C LYS A 19 8.80 2.51 -14.96
N GLU A 20 8.59 1.66 -15.97
CA GLU A 20 8.22 2.08 -17.33
C GLU A 20 6.84 2.77 -17.33
N ILE A 21 5.86 2.26 -16.57
CA ILE A 21 4.55 2.90 -16.40
C ILE A 21 4.72 4.30 -15.79
N VAL A 22 5.51 4.43 -14.72
CA VAL A 22 5.80 5.73 -14.08
C VAL A 22 6.40 6.72 -15.07
N GLU A 23 7.41 6.30 -15.84
CA GLU A 23 8.07 7.15 -16.81
C GLU A 23 7.12 7.58 -17.93
N SER A 24 6.37 6.63 -18.48
CA SER A 24 5.38 6.89 -19.54
C SER A 24 4.28 7.85 -19.08
N LEU A 25 3.69 7.60 -17.90
CA LEU A 25 2.66 8.46 -17.34
C LEU A 25 3.19 9.85 -17.02
N ASN A 26 4.36 9.98 -16.41
CA ASN A 26 4.93 11.28 -16.08
C ASN A 26 5.24 12.13 -17.32
N LYS A 27 5.66 11.50 -18.43
CA LYS A 27 5.82 12.18 -19.73
C LYS A 27 4.46 12.63 -20.29
N GLY A 28 3.47 11.73 -20.32
CA GLY A 28 2.13 12.05 -20.85
C GLY A 28 1.37 13.09 -20.02
N ILE A 29 1.54 13.09 -18.71
CA ILE A 29 0.88 14.05 -17.81
C ILE A 29 1.36 15.49 -18.02
N ALA A 30 2.57 15.70 -18.54
CA ALA A 30 3.14 17.04 -18.73
C ALA A 30 2.24 17.90 -19.63
N ASP A 31 1.68 17.33 -20.69
CA ASP A 31 0.86 18.02 -21.69
C ASP A 31 -0.63 18.09 -21.34
N ILE A 32 -1.06 17.42 -20.29
CA ILE A 32 -2.48 17.39 -19.87
C ILE A 32 -2.83 18.68 -19.13
N LYS A 33 -3.75 19.46 -19.71
CA LYS A 33 -4.25 20.71 -19.12
C LYS A 33 -5.46 20.52 -18.20
N ASN A 34 -6.16 19.38 -18.27
CA ASN A 34 -7.33 19.10 -17.47
C ASN A 34 -6.92 18.64 -16.04
N PRO A 35 -7.17 19.46 -14.98
CA PRO A 35 -6.65 19.14 -13.64
C PRO A 35 -7.20 17.83 -13.05
N PRO A 36 -8.51 17.50 -13.15
CA PRO A 36 -9.03 16.22 -12.70
C PRO A 36 -8.36 15.02 -13.36
N VAL A 37 -8.21 15.03 -14.69
CA VAL A 37 -7.54 13.95 -15.44
C VAL A 37 -6.07 13.85 -15.04
N LYS A 38 -5.39 14.99 -14.95
CA LYS A 38 -3.99 15.06 -14.51
C LYS A 38 -3.82 14.47 -13.10
N GLY A 39 -4.71 14.81 -12.17
CA GLY A 39 -4.69 14.30 -10.80
C GLY A 39 -4.83 12.78 -10.73
N VAL A 40 -5.82 12.22 -11.45
CA VAL A 40 -6.05 10.76 -11.49
C VAL A 40 -4.85 10.02 -12.07
N LEU A 41 -4.32 10.46 -13.21
CA LEU A 41 -3.15 9.84 -13.84
C LEU A 41 -1.89 9.95 -12.97
N LYS A 42 -1.74 11.07 -12.24
CA LYS A 42 -0.65 11.20 -11.27
C LYS A 42 -0.81 10.21 -10.10
N GLY A 43 -2.03 10.01 -9.63
CA GLY A 43 -2.33 8.98 -8.62
C GLY A 43 -1.91 7.59 -9.09
N ILE A 44 -2.27 7.19 -10.32
CA ILE A 44 -1.86 5.91 -10.91
C ILE A 44 -0.34 5.79 -11.00
N SER A 45 0.36 6.86 -11.42
CA SER A 45 1.83 6.88 -11.45
C SER A 45 2.45 6.64 -10.06
N LEU A 46 1.87 7.23 -9.01
CA LEU A 46 2.32 7.03 -7.63
C LEU A 46 2.02 5.62 -7.12
N ASP A 47 0.89 5.03 -7.52
CA ASP A 47 0.60 3.63 -7.22
C ASP A 47 1.63 2.68 -7.85
N SER A 48 2.06 2.93 -9.08
CA SER A 48 3.12 2.14 -9.71
C SER A 48 4.48 2.28 -9.00
N VAL A 49 4.80 3.48 -8.45
CA VAL A 49 5.97 3.63 -7.56
C VAL A 49 5.84 2.73 -6.34
N LYS A 50 4.70 2.77 -5.67
CA LYS A 50 4.41 1.92 -4.50
C LYS A 50 4.52 0.43 -4.84
N HIS A 51 3.98 -0.02 -5.95
CA HIS A 51 4.06 -1.42 -6.38
C HIS A 51 5.51 -1.85 -6.61
N ALA A 52 6.34 -1.02 -7.25
CA ALA A 52 7.76 -1.31 -7.44
C ALA A 52 8.50 -1.50 -6.11
N GLU A 53 8.19 -0.67 -5.10
CA GLU A 53 8.75 -0.80 -3.74
C GLU A 53 8.29 -2.09 -3.04
N LEU A 54 7.01 -2.45 -3.15
CA LEU A 54 6.47 -3.68 -2.58
C LEU A 54 7.09 -4.94 -3.22
N TYR A 55 7.24 -4.96 -4.54
CA TYR A 55 7.97 -6.04 -5.22
C TYR A 55 9.43 -6.12 -4.78
N SER A 56 10.10 -4.97 -4.62
CA SER A 56 11.49 -4.92 -4.14
C SER A 56 11.63 -5.45 -2.72
N ALA A 57 10.68 -5.13 -1.84
CA ALA A 57 10.61 -5.66 -0.49
C ALA A 57 10.41 -7.19 -0.50
N ALA A 58 9.47 -7.69 -1.32
CA ALA A 58 9.22 -9.12 -1.47
C ALA A 58 10.46 -9.89 -1.99
N VAL A 59 11.16 -9.35 -2.98
CA VAL A 59 12.44 -9.91 -3.45
C VAL A 59 13.46 -9.96 -2.31
N THR A 60 13.55 -8.91 -1.50
CA THR A 60 14.47 -8.85 -0.36
C THR A 60 14.15 -9.93 0.67
N LEU A 61 12.88 -10.13 1.01
CA LEU A 61 12.43 -11.19 1.93
C LEU A 61 12.82 -12.60 1.45
N LEU A 62 12.75 -12.85 0.14
CA LEU A 62 13.08 -14.16 -0.43
C LEU A 62 14.59 -14.40 -0.65
N THR A 63 15.40 -13.34 -0.68
CA THR A 63 16.81 -13.44 -1.06
C THR A 63 17.79 -13.08 0.03
N LYS A 64 17.34 -12.40 1.09
CA LYS A 64 18.20 -11.95 2.19
C LYS A 64 17.73 -12.54 3.52
N VAL A 65 18.71 -12.86 4.38
CA VAL A 65 18.42 -13.23 5.76
C VAL A 65 17.98 -11.99 6.52
N SER A 66 16.83 -12.08 7.19
CA SER A 66 16.33 -11.00 8.04
C SER A 66 17.27 -10.79 9.22
N THR A 67 17.71 -9.55 9.42
CA THR A 67 18.43 -9.16 10.64
C THR A 67 17.41 -8.70 11.69
N ALA A 68 17.55 -9.21 12.92
CA ALA A 68 16.72 -8.78 14.04
C ALA A 68 16.81 -7.26 14.24
N LEU A 69 15.65 -6.60 14.35
CA LEU A 69 15.57 -5.17 14.63
C LEU A 69 15.89 -4.92 16.12
N LYS A 70 16.55 -3.79 16.41
CA LYS A 70 16.75 -3.35 17.80
C LYS A 70 15.43 -2.87 18.40
N GLN A 71 15.21 -3.14 19.68
CA GLN A 71 13.99 -2.76 20.41
C GLN A 71 13.66 -1.27 20.30
N GLU A 72 14.66 -0.40 20.40
CA GLU A 72 14.49 1.06 20.25
C GLU A 72 13.88 1.45 18.90
N ASN A 73 14.24 0.74 17.83
CA ASN A 73 13.69 0.98 16.49
C ASN A 73 12.23 0.51 16.40
N LEU A 74 11.89 -0.60 17.07
CA LEU A 74 10.51 -1.11 17.12
C LEU A 74 9.59 -0.16 17.86
N ASP A 75 10.02 0.41 18.99
CA ASP A 75 9.23 1.37 19.77
C ASP A 75 8.98 2.66 18.99
N ALA A 76 9.99 3.18 18.29
CA ALA A 76 9.85 4.35 17.42
C ALA A 76 8.87 4.08 16.26
N GLN A 77 8.98 2.91 15.62
CA GLN A 77 8.08 2.50 14.55
C GLN A 77 6.64 2.33 15.04
N ARG A 78 6.45 1.72 16.22
CA ARG A 78 5.14 1.57 16.87
C ARG A 78 4.47 2.92 17.11
N ALA A 79 5.19 3.88 17.68
CA ALA A 79 4.67 5.21 17.95
C ALA A 79 4.29 5.94 16.66
N LEU A 80 5.12 5.84 15.62
CA LEU A 80 4.86 6.42 14.30
C LEU A 80 3.58 5.83 13.69
N VAL A 81 3.48 4.51 13.63
CA VAL A 81 2.33 3.82 13.00
C VAL A 81 1.04 4.11 13.78
N ALA A 82 1.07 4.05 15.11
CA ALA A 82 -0.10 4.36 15.95
C ALA A 82 -0.61 5.79 15.73
N LYS A 83 0.30 6.76 15.60
CA LYS A 83 -0.05 8.15 15.26
C LYS A 83 -0.75 8.25 13.91
N HIS A 84 -0.22 7.58 12.88
CA HIS A 84 -0.81 7.61 11.54
C HIS A 84 -2.17 6.92 11.49
N ILE A 85 -2.37 5.80 12.20
CA ILE A 85 -3.68 5.14 12.33
C ILE A 85 -4.73 6.13 12.85
N GLN A 86 -4.40 6.92 13.87
CA GLN A 86 -5.31 7.93 14.42
C GLN A 86 -5.60 9.05 13.42
N MET A 87 -4.57 9.57 12.74
CA MET A 87 -4.73 10.63 11.74
C MET A 87 -5.63 10.19 10.58
N GLU A 88 -5.45 8.98 10.06
CA GLU A 88 -6.27 8.45 8.97
C GLU A 88 -7.71 8.17 9.42
N ALA A 89 -7.92 7.65 10.63
CA ALA A 89 -9.26 7.46 11.18
C ALA A 89 -10.04 8.80 11.27
N GLU A 90 -9.37 9.88 11.67
CA GLU A 90 -9.97 11.22 11.71
C GLU A 90 -10.28 11.76 10.30
N LEU A 91 -9.38 11.54 9.34
CA LEU A 91 -9.55 11.94 7.94
C LEU A 91 -10.74 11.19 7.30
N ILE A 92 -10.80 9.88 7.45
CA ILE A 92 -11.91 9.03 6.98
C ILE A 92 -13.23 9.57 7.53
N LYS A 93 -13.33 9.79 8.85
CA LYS A 93 -14.54 10.32 9.48
C LYS A 93 -14.96 11.68 8.93
N LYS A 94 -14.00 12.57 8.66
CA LYS A 94 -14.27 13.88 8.07
C LYS A 94 -14.77 13.76 6.63
N LEU A 95 -14.14 12.92 5.81
CA LEU A 95 -14.56 12.66 4.44
C LEU A 95 -15.96 12.04 4.39
N GLU A 96 -16.24 11.01 5.19
CA GLU A 96 -17.56 10.37 5.28
C GLU A 96 -18.67 11.37 5.65
N LYS A 97 -18.37 12.31 6.54
CA LYS A 97 -19.31 13.35 6.95
C LYS A 97 -19.60 14.36 5.83
N ILE A 98 -18.60 14.73 5.04
CA ILE A 98 -18.76 15.75 3.99
C ILE A 98 -19.32 15.17 2.67
N MET A 99 -19.04 13.90 2.38
CA MET A 99 -19.42 13.25 1.11
C MET A 99 -20.89 13.45 0.73
N PRO A 100 -21.89 13.29 1.64
CA PRO A 100 -23.31 13.49 1.30
C PRO A 100 -23.70 14.93 0.94
N THR A 101 -22.86 15.91 1.28
CA THR A 101 -23.14 17.34 1.00
C THR A 101 -22.58 17.82 -0.34
N ILE A 102 -21.86 16.96 -1.06
CA ILE A 102 -21.20 17.33 -2.31
C ILE A 102 -22.15 17.11 -3.48
N GLU A 103 -22.55 18.19 -4.13
CA GLU A 103 -23.46 18.14 -5.29
C GLU A 103 -22.72 17.86 -6.61
N ASN A 104 -21.45 18.29 -6.70
CA ASN A 104 -20.64 18.09 -7.91
C ASN A 104 -20.14 16.66 -8.02
N SER A 105 -20.70 15.89 -8.97
CA SER A 105 -20.36 14.47 -9.17
C SER A 105 -18.89 14.21 -9.48
N LYS A 106 -18.18 15.12 -10.12
CA LYS A 106 -16.75 14.97 -10.41
C LYS A 106 -15.90 15.14 -9.13
N VAL A 107 -16.27 16.11 -8.28
CA VAL A 107 -15.64 16.27 -6.96
C VAL A 107 -15.94 15.06 -6.09
N GLN A 108 -17.20 14.61 -6.09
CA GLN A 108 -17.62 13.42 -5.36
C GLN A 108 -16.82 12.17 -5.78
N PHE A 109 -16.60 11.97 -7.08
CA PHE A 109 -15.77 10.89 -7.61
C PHE A 109 -14.33 10.96 -7.08
N LEU A 110 -13.69 12.13 -7.15
CA LEU A 110 -12.30 12.30 -6.68
C LEU A 110 -12.17 12.08 -5.17
N LEU A 111 -13.08 12.62 -4.37
CA LEU A 111 -13.05 12.43 -2.92
C LEU A 111 -13.39 11.00 -2.50
N ASN A 112 -14.26 10.31 -3.25
CA ASN A 112 -14.53 8.89 -3.00
C ASN A 112 -13.30 8.00 -3.30
N SER A 113 -12.52 8.34 -4.32
CA SER A 113 -11.24 7.68 -4.57
C SER A 113 -10.28 7.85 -3.39
N ILE A 114 -10.14 9.08 -2.87
CA ILE A 114 -9.32 9.35 -1.68
C ILE A 114 -9.85 8.55 -0.48
N LEU A 115 -11.15 8.59 -0.20
CA LEU A 115 -11.75 7.86 0.91
C LEU A 115 -11.48 6.35 0.84
N THR A 116 -11.51 5.78 -0.36
CA THR A 116 -11.19 4.36 -0.60
C THR A 116 -9.73 4.06 -0.27
N ASP A 117 -8.82 4.93 -0.69
CA ASP A 117 -7.39 4.78 -0.40
C ASP A 117 -7.10 4.92 1.10
N GLU A 118 -7.69 5.91 1.78
CA GLU A 118 -7.51 6.11 3.22
C GLU A 118 -8.01 4.92 4.06
N ARG A 119 -9.14 4.32 3.68
CA ARG A 119 -9.62 3.09 4.33
C ARG A 119 -8.65 1.93 4.17
N ARG A 120 -8.07 1.78 2.98
CA ARG A 120 -7.06 0.76 2.70
C ARG A 120 -5.78 1.01 3.50
N HIS A 121 -5.29 2.25 3.53
CA HIS A 121 -4.09 2.63 4.29
C HIS A 121 -4.31 2.38 5.79
N HIS A 122 -5.46 2.79 6.32
CA HIS A 122 -5.80 2.57 7.72
C HIS A 122 -5.81 1.08 8.10
N ALA A 123 -6.35 0.22 7.24
CA ALA A 123 -6.31 -1.22 7.45
C ALA A 123 -4.87 -1.76 7.42
N LEU A 124 -4.06 -1.35 6.44
CA LEU A 124 -2.65 -1.73 6.33
C LEU A 124 -1.82 -1.27 7.53
N LEU A 125 -2.01 -0.03 8.00
CA LEU A 125 -1.30 0.48 9.19
C LEU A 125 -1.63 -0.33 10.44
N LYS A 126 -2.89 -0.74 10.62
CA LYS A 126 -3.28 -1.63 11.73
C LYS A 126 -2.56 -2.97 11.66
N MET A 127 -2.49 -3.58 10.48
CA MET A 127 -1.75 -4.82 10.27
C MET A 127 -0.26 -4.65 10.57
N VAL A 128 0.36 -3.56 10.08
CA VAL A 128 1.76 -3.24 10.36
C VAL A 128 1.98 -3.04 11.87
N LEU A 129 1.06 -2.38 12.56
CA LEU A 129 1.15 -2.22 14.02
C LEU A 129 1.09 -3.57 14.74
N GLU A 130 0.19 -4.45 14.37
CA GLU A 130 0.09 -5.81 14.93
C GLU A 130 1.41 -6.56 14.72
N ILE A 131 1.99 -6.50 13.52
CA ILE A 131 3.28 -7.10 13.21
C ILE A 131 4.39 -6.53 14.11
N ILE A 132 4.47 -5.22 14.29
CA ILE A 132 5.48 -4.58 15.15
C ILE A 132 5.29 -5.00 16.62
N VAL A 133 4.05 -5.06 17.10
CA VAL A 133 3.72 -5.44 18.48
C VAL A 133 4.01 -6.93 18.74
N HIS A 134 3.72 -7.81 17.79
CA HIS A 134 3.94 -9.24 17.90
C HIS A 134 5.30 -9.71 17.39
N GLY A 135 6.04 -8.85 16.68
CA GLY A 135 7.28 -9.18 16.00
C GLY A 135 8.45 -9.63 16.89
N GLU A 136 8.30 -9.53 18.22
CA GLU A 136 9.28 -10.06 19.17
C GLU A 136 9.17 -11.58 19.38
N THR A 137 8.06 -12.21 18.93
CA THR A 137 7.76 -13.62 19.23
C THR A 137 7.36 -14.44 18.00
N ILE A 138 7.25 -13.84 16.82
CA ILE A 138 6.65 -14.46 15.66
C ILE A 138 7.69 -14.85 14.63
N THR A 139 7.65 -16.10 14.17
CA THR A 139 8.46 -16.60 13.06
C THR A 139 7.96 -16.03 11.73
N GLU A 140 8.82 -16.07 10.69
CA GLU A 140 8.49 -15.59 9.34
C GLU A 140 7.21 -16.25 8.75
N ALA A 141 6.92 -17.49 9.15
CA ALA A 141 5.70 -18.21 8.75
C ALA A 141 4.43 -17.65 9.41
N ASP A 142 4.51 -17.29 10.70
CA ASP A 142 3.39 -16.68 11.45
C ASP A 142 3.06 -15.29 10.89
N TRP A 143 4.08 -14.58 10.41
CA TRP A 143 3.98 -13.27 9.77
C TRP A 143 3.06 -13.29 8.54
N TRP A 144 3.27 -14.27 7.66
CA TRP A 144 2.47 -14.45 6.45
C TRP A 144 1.04 -14.85 6.76
N GLN A 145 0.82 -15.67 7.79
CA GLN A 145 -0.51 -16.07 8.21
C GLN A 145 -1.31 -14.88 8.74
N LEU A 146 -0.71 -14.02 9.57
CA LEU A 146 -1.33 -12.81 10.10
C LEU A 146 -1.72 -11.81 8.99
N LEU A 147 -0.84 -11.62 8.01
CA LEU A 147 -1.12 -10.78 6.84
C LEU A 147 -2.27 -11.34 6.00
N TRP A 148 -2.30 -12.67 5.81
CA TRP A 148 -3.27 -13.33 4.95
C TRP A 148 -4.67 -13.43 5.57
N GLU A 149 -4.77 -13.69 6.87
CA GLU A 149 -6.05 -13.79 7.59
C GLU A 149 -6.79 -12.45 7.68
N ASN A 150 -6.08 -11.33 7.65
CA ASN A 150 -6.66 -9.99 7.86
C ASN A 150 -6.80 -9.14 6.59
N VAL A 151 -6.47 -9.66 5.40
CA VAL A 151 -6.68 -8.94 4.14
C VAL A 151 -8.16 -9.06 3.72
N PRO A 152 -8.92 -7.96 3.65
CA PRO A 152 -10.34 -8.00 3.31
C PRO A 152 -10.65 -8.34 1.84
N PHE A 153 -9.66 -8.77 1.06
CA PHE A 153 -9.76 -9.12 -0.36
C PHE A 153 -9.30 -10.54 -0.69
N HIS A 154 -9.70 -11.53 0.09
CA HIS A 154 -9.87 -12.85 -0.47
C HIS A 154 -11.26 -12.89 -1.12
N GLY A 155 -11.33 -12.44 -2.37
CA GLY A 155 -12.38 -12.90 -3.25
C GLY A 155 -12.33 -14.42 -3.20
N ALA A 156 -13.42 -15.07 -2.79
CA ALA A 156 -13.55 -16.49 -2.89
C ALA A 156 -13.16 -16.91 -4.31
N PRO A 157 -12.40 -18.00 -4.52
CA PRO A 157 -12.19 -18.53 -5.85
C PRO A 157 -13.59 -18.78 -6.40
N GLY A 158 -13.91 -18.07 -7.48
CA GLY A 158 -15.18 -18.21 -8.15
C GLY A 158 -15.42 -19.66 -8.50
N GLY A 159 -16.55 -20.18 -8.03
CA GLY A 159 -17.13 -21.39 -8.57
C GLY A 159 -17.61 -21.16 -10.01
#